data_c8e15c9353e15af1d2edcf345cc5aac2
#
_entry.id   c8e15c9353e15af1d2edcf345cc5aac2
#
_cell.length_a   1.000
_cell.length_b   1.000
_cell.length_c   1.000
_cell.angle_alpha   90.00
_cell.angle_beta   90.00
_cell.angle_gamma   90.00
#
_symmetry.space_group_name_H-M   'P 1'
#
loop_
_entity.id
_entity.type
_entity.pdbx_description
1 polymer ?
#
loop_
_entity_poly.entity_id
_entity_poly.type
_entity_poly.pdbx_seq_one_letter_code
_entity_poly.pdbx_strand_id
1 'polypeptide(L)'
;MTKSELIEKISEGLKLPAGKAEAIVNCVFDSMVKALERGEGIEIRGFGSFTVREYKAYEGRNPRTGETVHVAPKRLPFFKVGKDLRERVNSGAGTPLPADTSPDHDDDLASDPELDQDDDDS
;
A
#
# COMPACT_ATOMS: atom_id res chain seq x y z
N MET A 1 10.11 -1.18 -10.15
CA MET A 1 9.65 -2.43 -10.81
C MET A 1 8.23 -2.26 -11.25
N THR A 2 7.97 -2.57 -12.51
CA THR A 2 6.61 -2.50 -13.04
C THR A 2 5.97 -3.87 -13.02
N LYS A 3 4.68 -3.91 -13.29
CA LYS A 3 4.00 -5.20 -13.39
C LYS A 3 4.61 -6.05 -14.49
N SER A 4 4.97 -5.43 -15.60
CA SER A 4 5.60 -6.16 -16.71
C SER A 4 6.92 -6.77 -16.28
N GLU A 5 7.70 -6.03 -15.53
CA GLU A 5 8.97 -6.54 -15.06
C GLU A 5 8.78 -7.68 -14.08
N LEU A 6 7.74 -7.58 -13.26
CA LEU A 6 7.45 -8.66 -12.34
C LEU A 6 7.06 -9.93 -13.09
N ILE A 7 6.26 -9.78 -14.15
CA ILE A 7 5.88 -10.92 -14.98
C ILE A 7 7.11 -11.56 -15.60
N GLU A 8 8.04 -10.73 -16.07
CA GLU A 8 9.26 -11.26 -16.64
C GLU A 8 10.06 -12.05 -15.62
N LYS A 9 10.18 -11.51 -14.43
CA LYS A 9 10.95 -12.18 -13.39
C LYS A 9 10.33 -13.52 -12.99
N ILE A 10 9.02 -13.59 -12.97
CA ILE A 10 8.36 -14.84 -12.64
C ILE A 10 8.52 -15.82 -13.79
N SER A 11 8.42 -15.33 -15.03
CA SER A 11 8.62 -16.18 -16.19
C SER A 11 10.01 -16.80 -16.16
N GLU A 12 11.02 -15.99 -15.88
CA GLU A 12 12.38 -16.49 -15.84
C GLU A 12 12.64 -17.36 -14.63
N GLY A 13 12.17 -16.94 -13.48
CA GLY A 13 12.44 -17.68 -12.25
C GLY A 13 11.80 -19.06 -12.22
N LEU A 14 10.61 -19.17 -12.75
CA LEU A 14 9.89 -20.43 -12.76
C LEU A 14 9.96 -21.14 -14.10
N LYS A 15 10.66 -20.54 -15.06
CA LYS A 15 10.81 -21.11 -16.39
C LYS A 15 9.44 -21.39 -17.02
N LEU A 16 8.60 -20.37 -17.01
CA LEU A 16 7.27 -20.47 -17.58
C LEU A 16 7.15 -19.57 -18.79
N PRO A 17 6.29 -19.90 -19.73
CA PRO A 17 6.01 -18.97 -20.81
C PRO A 17 5.44 -17.69 -20.27
N ALA A 18 5.68 -16.59 -20.98
CA ALA A 18 5.24 -15.29 -20.52
C ALA A 18 3.74 -15.23 -20.26
N GLY A 19 2.95 -15.90 -21.09
CA GLY A 19 1.52 -15.89 -20.91
C GLY A 19 1.09 -16.54 -19.61
N LYS A 20 1.76 -17.62 -19.22
CA LYS A 20 1.44 -18.25 -17.95
C LYS A 20 1.89 -17.41 -16.78
N ALA A 21 3.06 -16.80 -16.90
CA ALA A 21 3.52 -15.92 -15.83
C ALA A 21 2.57 -14.75 -15.64
N GLU A 22 2.07 -14.21 -16.73
CA GLU A 22 1.13 -13.11 -16.65
C GLU A 22 -0.17 -13.56 -15.98
N ALA A 23 -0.64 -14.74 -16.30
CA ALA A 23 -1.85 -15.25 -15.68
C ALA A 23 -1.67 -15.43 -14.18
N ILE A 24 -0.49 -15.89 -13.76
CA ILE A 24 -0.22 -16.05 -12.34
C ILE A 24 -0.24 -14.71 -11.64
N VAL A 25 0.45 -13.72 -12.18
CA VAL A 25 0.51 -12.41 -11.57
C VAL A 25 -0.89 -11.80 -11.49
N ASN A 26 -1.65 -11.90 -12.56
CA ASN A 26 -3.00 -11.36 -12.57
C ASN A 26 -3.88 -12.07 -11.54
N CYS A 27 -3.73 -13.37 -11.42
CA CYS A 27 -4.53 -14.11 -10.45
C CYS A 27 -4.23 -13.66 -9.03
N VAL A 28 -2.95 -13.46 -8.71
CA VAL A 28 -2.58 -13.01 -7.38
C VAL A 28 -3.19 -11.65 -7.07
N PHE A 29 -3.00 -10.70 -7.96
CA PHE A 29 -3.49 -9.36 -7.68
C PHE A 29 -5.00 -9.27 -7.73
N ASP A 30 -5.64 -9.98 -8.65
CA ASP A 30 -7.11 -9.98 -8.68
C ASP A 30 -7.68 -10.58 -7.40
N SER A 31 -7.05 -11.62 -6.89
CA SER A 31 -7.51 -12.22 -5.65
C SER A 31 -7.39 -11.24 -4.49
N MET A 32 -6.29 -10.49 -4.47
CA MET A 32 -6.12 -9.50 -3.42
C MET A 32 -7.13 -8.38 -3.53
N VAL A 33 -7.38 -7.91 -4.75
CA VAL A 33 -8.35 -6.86 -4.94
C VAL A 33 -9.72 -7.31 -4.47
N LYS A 34 -10.11 -8.53 -4.81
CA LYS A 34 -11.42 -9.01 -4.43
C LYS A 34 -11.54 -9.17 -2.92
N ALA A 35 -10.48 -9.61 -2.27
CA ALA A 35 -10.50 -9.72 -0.81
C ALA A 35 -10.70 -8.34 -0.19
N LEU A 36 -9.97 -7.36 -0.69
CA LEU A 36 -10.08 -6.02 -0.14
C LEU A 36 -11.43 -5.39 -0.43
N GLU A 37 -12.01 -5.73 -1.58
CA GLU A 37 -13.36 -5.24 -1.87
C GLU A 37 -14.37 -5.74 -0.86
N ARG A 38 -14.16 -6.94 -0.37
CA ARG A 38 -15.04 -7.51 0.64
C ARG A 38 -14.69 -7.04 2.04
N GLY A 39 -13.67 -6.24 2.19
CA GLY A 39 -13.25 -5.78 3.50
C GLY A 39 -12.38 -6.77 4.25
N GLU A 40 -11.91 -7.82 3.58
CA GLU A 40 -11.07 -8.81 4.22
C GLU A 40 -9.63 -8.36 4.26
N GLY A 41 -8.97 -8.54 5.38
CA GLY A 41 -7.56 -8.25 5.44
C GLY A 41 -6.74 -9.34 4.76
N ILE A 42 -5.56 -8.97 4.31
CA ILE A 42 -4.64 -9.91 3.70
C ILE A 42 -3.36 -9.87 4.51
N GLU A 43 -2.95 -11.01 5.02
CA GLU A 43 -1.73 -11.07 5.78
C GLU A 43 -0.73 -11.95 5.06
N ILE A 44 0.43 -11.38 4.73
CA ILE A 44 1.49 -12.13 4.08
C ILE A 44 2.66 -12.14 5.05
N ARG A 45 2.83 -13.27 5.70
CA ARG A 45 3.83 -13.39 6.75
C ARG A 45 5.21 -13.02 6.22
N GLY A 46 5.92 -12.19 6.95
CA GLY A 46 7.25 -11.77 6.55
C GLY A 46 7.25 -10.59 5.59
N PHE A 47 6.12 -10.28 5.00
CA PHE A 47 6.03 -9.19 4.05
C PHE A 47 5.25 -8.02 4.66
N GLY A 48 4.03 -8.27 5.04
CA GLY A 48 3.20 -7.23 5.61
C GLY A 48 1.75 -7.62 5.53
N SER A 49 0.89 -6.68 5.85
CA SER A 49 -0.54 -6.95 5.81
C SER A 49 -1.25 -5.78 5.16
N PHE A 50 -2.33 -6.10 4.47
CA PHE A 50 -3.20 -5.11 3.86
C PHE A 50 -4.52 -5.15 4.60
N THR A 51 -5.02 -3.99 4.97
CA THR A 51 -6.31 -3.88 5.62
C THR A 51 -7.11 -2.80 4.92
N VAL A 52 -8.39 -2.78 5.16
CA VAL A 52 -9.25 -1.76 4.59
C VAL A 52 -9.63 -0.81 5.71
N ARG A 53 -9.37 0.47 5.50
CA ARG A 53 -9.72 1.50 6.46
C ARG A 53 -10.92 2.27 5.94
N GLU A 54 -11.82 2.56 6.83
CA GLU A 54 -13.00 3.31 6.48
C GLU A 54 -12.89 4.72 7.04
N TYR A 55 -13.17 5.68 6.21
CA TYR A 55 -13.11 7.08 6.61
C TYR A 55 -14.52 7.64 6.53
N LYS A 56 -14.96 8.21 7.65
CA LYS A 56 -16.29 8.74 7.72
C LYS A 56 -16.44 10.00 6.90
N ALA A 57 -17.68 10.28 6.52
CA ALA A 57 -17.96 11.54 5.88
C ALA A 57 -17.64 12.68 6.84
N TYR A 58 -17.21 13.77 6.32
CA TYR A 58 -16.94 14.93 7.13
C TYR A 58 -17.07 16.17 6.28
N GLU A 59 -17.13 17.31 6.91
CA GLU A 59 -17.21 18.56 6.21
C GLU A 59 -15.86 19.26 6.28
N GLY A 60 -15.32 19.57 5.15
CA GLY A 60 -14.09 20.30 5.08
C GLY A 60 -14.34 21.70 4.59
N ARG A 61 -13.31 22.48 4.53
CA ARG A 61 -13.43 23.85 4.04
C ARG A 61 -12.44 24.06 2.92
N ASN A 62 -12.92 24.62 1.85
CA ASN A 62 -12.08 24.92 0.72
C ASN A 62 -11.17 26.09 1.10
N PRO A 63 -9.86 25.87 1.14
CA PRO A 63 -8.94 26.93 1.57
C PRO A 63 -8.94 28.12 0.63
N ARG A 64 -9.38 27.95 -0.58
CA ARG A 64 -9.39 29.06 -1.52
C ARG A 64 -10.60 29.93 -1.36
N THR A 65 -11.77 29.36 -1.26
CA THR A 65 -13.00 30.10 -1.22
C THR A 65 -13.59 30.18 0.17
N GLY A 66 -13.14 29.32 1.08
CA GLY A 66 -13.71 29.29 2.42
C GLY A 66 -15.04 28.59 2.47
N GLU A 67 -15.47 28.02 1.37
CA GLU A 67 -16.75 27.32 1.35
C GLU A 67 -16.66 25.97 2.01
N THR A 68 -17.74 25.56 2.63
CA THR A 68 -17.81 24.24 3.24
C THR A 68 -18.02 23.21 2.14
N VAL A 69 -17.24 22.15 2.20
CA VAL A 69 -17.31 21.07 1.23
C VAL A 69 -17.64 19.79 1.97
N HIS A 70 -18.59 19.06 1.46
CA HIS A 70 -18.95 17.78 2.05
C HIS A 70 -18.09 16.69 1.45
N VAL A 71 -17.36 15.97 2.30
CA VAL A 71 -16.51 14.89 1.87
C VAL A 71 -17.21 13.58 2.17
N ALA A 72 -17.45 12.78 1.13
CA ALA A 72 -18.17 11.54 1.30
C ALA A 72 -17.31 10.50 2.00
N PRO A 73 -17.93 9.52 2.64
CA PRO A 73 -17.15 8.44 3.27
C PRO A 73 -16.48 7.61 2.20
N LYS A 74 -15.38 7.01 2.56
CA LYS A 74 -14.68 6.18 1.59
C LYS A 74 -13.92 5.09 2.30
N ARG A 75 -13.51 4.09 1.54
CA ARG A 75 -12.71 2.99 2.05
C ARG A 75 -11.43 2.94 1.24
N LEU A 76 -10.33 2.75 1.92
CA LEU A 76 -9.03 2.71 1.26
C LEU A 76 -8.21 1.55 1.79
N PRO A 77 -7.44 0.92 0.93
CA PRO A 77 -6.52 -0.12 1.42
C PRO A 77 -5.34 0.55 2.13
N PHE A 78 -4.86 -0.12 3.14
CA PHE A 78 -3.73 0.37 3.90
C PHE A 78 -2.74 -0.78 4.07
N PHE A 79 -1.47 -0.51 3.80
CA PHE A 79 -0.44 -1.52 3.91
C PHE A 79 0.44 -1.24 5.12
N LYS A 80 0.60 -2.27 5.95
CA LYS A 80 1.51 -2.16 7.08
C LYS A 80 2.64 -3.16 6.86
N VAL A 81 3.86 -2.66 6.83
CA VAL A 81 5.01 -3.49 6.53
C VAL A 81 5.28 -4.44 7.68
N GLY A 82 5.67 -5.67 7.36
CA GLY A 82 6.05 -6.62 8.37
C GLY A 82 7.49 -6.43 8.80
N LYS A 83 7.85 -7.10 9.88
CA LYS A 83 9.17 -6.92 10.45
C LYS A 83 10.27 -7.38 9.50
N ASP A 84 10.10 -8.53 8.90
CA ASP A 84 11.13 -9.06 8.02
C ASP A 84 11.40 -8.14 6.84
N LEU A 85 10.35 -7.71 6.19
CA LEU A 85 10.52 -6.84 5.04
C LEU A 85 11.15 -5.53 5.46
N ARG A 86 10.71 -4.98 6.58
CA ARG A 86 11.25 -3.71 7.03
C ARG A 86 12.75 -3.83 7.31
N GLU A 87 13.13 -4.92 7.95
CA GLU A 87 14.54 -5.12 8.25
C GLU A 87 15.36 -5.33 7.00
N ARG A 88 14.82 -6.06 6.04
CA ARG A 88 15.56 -6.31 4.81
C ARG A 88 15.74 -5.03 4.01
N VAL A 89 14.75 -4.17 4.00
CA VAL A 89 14.88 -2.91 3.29
C VAL A 89 15.90 -2.03 3.97
N ASN A 90 15.91 -2.01 5.29
CA ASN A 90 16.84 -1.16 6.02
C ASN A 90 18.28 -1.66 5.96
N SER A 91 18.47 -2.95 5.91
CA SER A 91 19.82 -3.50 5.86
C SER A 91 20.25 -3.86 4.45
N GLY A 92 19.44 -3.56 3.47
CA GLY A 92 19.76 -3.93 2.11
C GLY A 92 20.87 -3.09 1.55
N ALA A 93 21.18 -3.35 0.29
CA ALA A 93 22.27 -2.70 -0.36
C ALA A 93 22.01 -1.24 -0.72
N GLY A 94 20.93 -0.72 -0.29
CA GLY A 94 20.62 0.63 -0.65
C GLY A 94 21.41 1.66 0.11
N THR A 95 21.06 2.91 -0.05
CA THR A 95 21.72 4.00 0.61
C THR A 95 21.43 3.95 2.09
N PRO A 96 22.43 4.13 2.92
CA PRO A 96 22.21 4.11 4.36
C PRO A 96 21.25 5.22 4.76
N LEU A 97 20.44 4.93 5.74
CA LEU A 97 19.50 5.92 6.21
C LEU A 97 20.21 6.90 7.15
N PRO A 98 19.74 8.12 7.20
CA PRO A 98 20.31 9.09 8.12
C PRO A 98 20.13 8.60 9.54
N ALA A 99 21.06 8.95 10.38
CA ALA A 99 21.05 8.46 11.74
C ALA A 99 19.83 8.92 12.51
N ASP A 100 19.30 10.05 12.15
CA ASP A 100 18.17 10.55 12.89
C ASP A 100 16.88 9.96 12.40
N THR A 101 16.94 9.13 11.43
CA THR A 101 15.74 8.49 10.97
C THR A 101 15.38 7.47 12.00
N SER A 102 14.70 7.85 12.96
CA SER A 102 14.43 6.89 13.97
C SER A 102 13.19 6.13 13.60
N PRO A 103 13.17 4.95 14.01
CA PRO A 103 12.13 4.02 13.67
C PRO A 103 10.82 4.40 14.21
N ASP A 104 10.85 5.11 15.23
CA ASP A 104 9.66 5.44 15.83
C ASP A 104 8.81 6.16 14.87
N HIS A 105 9.38 6.88 14.10
CA HIS A 105 8.61 7.58 13.22
C HIS A 105 7.67 6.66 12.52
N ASP A 106 7.87 5.51 12.61
CA ASP A 106 7.00 4.60 11.98
C ASP A 106 5.73 4.87 12.62
N ASP A 107 5.74 5.31 13.72
CA ASP A 107 4.59 5.54 14.38
C ASP A 107 3.95 6.64 13.68
N ASP A 108 4.62 7.33 13.06
CA ASP A 108 4.10 8.32 12.30
C ASP A 108 3.10 7.76 11.49
N LEU A 109 3.01 6.65 11.54
CA LEU A 109 2.00 5.98 10.92
C LEU A 109 0.84 6.69 11.45
N ALA A 110 1.02 7.21 12.53
CA ALA A 110 -0.05 7.90 13.16
C ALA A 110 -0.49 9.01 12.25
N SER A 111 0.39 9.46 11.45
CA SER A 111 0.03 10.54 10.57
C SER A 111 -0.72 10.02 9.39
N ASP A 112 -0.82 8.75 9.27
CA ASP A 112 -1.55 8.19 8.19
C ASP A 112 -2.87 8.86 7.97
N PRO A 113 -3.59 9.13 8.96
CA PRO A 113 -4.89 9.73 8.76
C PRO A 113 -4.79 10.98 7.93
N GLU A 114 -3.73 11.67 8.09
CA GLU A 114 -3.58 12.88 7.35
C GLU A 114 -3.25 12.59 5.94
N LEU A 115 -2.44 11.63 5.75
CA LEU A 115 -2.10 11.27 4.40
C LEU A 115 -3.35 10.94 3.68
N ASP A 116 -4.22 10.29 4.36
CA ASP A 116 -5.45 9.91 3.74
C ASP A 116 -6.22 11.10 3.32
N GLN A 117 -6.12 12.14 4.06
CA GLN A 117 -6.84 13.29 3.66
C GLN A 117 -6.27 13.85 2.41
N ASP A 118 -5.01 13.73 2.28
CA ASP A 118 -4.40 14.24 1.08
C ASP A 118 -4.93 13.49 -0.08
N ASP A 119 -5.13 12.23 0.10
CA ASP A 119 -5.67 11.44 -0.97
C ASP A 119 -7.00 11.99 -1.37
N ASP A 120 -7.73 12.45 -0.45
CA ASP A 120 -9.02 12.95 -0.78
C ASP A 120 -8.93 14.06 -1.76
N ASP A 121 -7.91 14.77 -1.70
CA ASP A 121 -7.81 15.90 -2.58
C ASP A 121 -7.53 15.47 -3.97
N SER A 122 -6.98 14.37 -4.15
CA SER A 122 -6.75 13.90 -5.50
C SER A 122 -8.03 13.39 -6.15
#